data_5514704c867fe6700af78617cfce464f
#
_entry.id   5514704c867fe6700af78617cfce464f
#
_cell.length_a   1.000
_cell.length_b   1.000
_cell.length_c   1.000
_cell.angle_alpha   90.00
_cell.angle_beta   90.00
_cell.angle_gamma   90.00
#
_symmetry.space_group_name_H-M   'P 1'
#
loop_
_entity.id
_entity.type
_entity.pdbx_description
1 polymer ?
#
loop_
_entity_poly.entity_id
_entity_poly.type
_entity_poly.pdbx_seq_one_letter_code
_entity_poly.pdbx_strand_id
1 'polypeptide(L)'
;MFNFTYQISKIMAKIISYNVNGIRAALKKDWMGWVKSVDPDVICLQETKAHKEQLDLSVFEGYKTFWFSAEKKGYSSVAILSKTEPDHIEYGCGIDKIDKEGRIIRADYGDFSVLSCYFPSGSSGDLRQVYKMEFLADFQNYINELKKTRPNLLISGDINVCHTTIDIHNPLRNKDTSGFKPEEREWVTQFLASGFVDSFRELNDKPHNYTWWTYRAGARGKNLGWRIDYHFISESLKPQLKRSVILADAVHSDHCPILIDLDLKL
;
A
#
# COMPACT_ATOMS: atom_id res chain seq x y z
N MET A 1 35.76 11.23 35.11
CA MET A 1 34.58 11.78 34.44
C MET A 1 34.31 10.89 33.20
N PHE A 2 33.37 9.94 33.32
CA PHE A 2 33.00 9.10 32.18
C PHE A 2 31.90 9.82 31.42
N ASN A 3 32.23 10.32 30.22
CA ASN A 3 31.23 10.83 29.28
C ASN A 3 30.45 9.63 28.73
N PHE A 4 29.26 9.36 29.25
CA PHE A 4 28.26 8.54 28.59
C PHE A 4 27.64 9.35 27.45
N THR A 5 28.19 9.22 26.28
CA THR A 5 27.50 9.63 25.05
C THR A 5 26.29 8.68 24.91
N TYR A 6 25.11 9.13 25.29
CA TYR A 6 23.86 8.48 24.90
C TYR A 6 23.77 8.58 23.38
N GLN A 7 24.15 7.53 22.70
CA GLN A 7 23.75 7.33 21.32
C GLN A 7 22.23 7.09 21.34
N ILE A 8 21.46 8.15 21.13
CA ILE A 8 20.03 8.03 20.84
C ILE A 8 19.98 7.24 19.55
N SER A 9 19.71 5.95 19.62
CA SER A 9 19.43 5.14 18.45
C SER A 9 18.24 5.81 17.76
N LYS A 10 18.46 6.33 16.56
CA LYS A 10 17.43 6.98 15.77
C LYS A 10 16.35 5.93 15.49
N ILE A 11 15.19 6.11 16.10
CA ILE A 11 14.08 5.16 16.01
C ILE A 11 13.45 5.42 14.64
N MET A 12 13.65 4.50 13.69
CA MET A 12 13.12 4.56 12.35
C MET A 12 12.11 3.44 12.15
N ALA A 13 10.87 3.80 11.88
CA ALA A 13 9.86 2.84 11.45
C ALA A 13 10.04 2.54 9.94
N LYS A 14 10.36 1.30 9.61
CA LYS A 14 10.49 0.81 8.24
C LYS A 14 9.21 0.07 7.86
N ILE A 15 8.48 0.59 6.90
CA ILE A 15 7.18 0.05 6.49
C ILE A 15 7.22 -0.27 5.00
N ILE A 16 6.75 -1.44 4.62
CA ILE A 16 6.59 -1.83 3.21
C ILE A 16 5.11 -2.04 2.87
N SER A 17 4.77 -1.79 1.61
CA SER A 17 3.51 -2.19 1.02
C SER A 17 3.78 -3.08 -0.20
N TYR A 18 3.05 -4.19 -0.32
CA TYR A 18 3.23 -5.14 -1.39
C TYR A 18 1.92 -5.82 -1.81
N ASN A 19 1.43 -5.51 -3.01
CA ASN A 19 0.42 -6.34 -3.64
C ASN A 19 1.08 -7.66 -4.09
N VAL A 20 0.79 -8.74 -3.40
CA VAL A 20 1.43 -10.05 -3.60
C VAL A 20 0.73 -10.91 -4.65
N ASN A 21 -0.41 -10.46 -5.19
CA ASN A 21 -1.22 -11.19 -6.17
C ASN A 21 -1.40 -12.69 -5.81
N GLY A 22 -1.66 -12.94 -4.53
CA GLY A 22 -1.78 -14.27 -3.93
C GLY A 22 -0.60 -14.66 -3.06
N ILE A 23 -0.75 -14.53 -1.73
CA ILE A 23 0.31 -14.78 -0.74
C ILE A 23 0.90 -16.20 -0.84
N ARG A 24 0.07 -17.21 -1.11
CA ARG A 24 0.54 -18.61 -1.26
C ARG A 24 1.48 -18.78 -2.44
N ALA A 25 1.26 -18.03 -3.53
CA ALA A 25 2.15 -18.05 -4.70
C ALA A 25 3.45 -17.28 -4.43
N ALA A 26 3.37 -16.16 -3.71
CA ALA A 26 4.54 -15.38 -3.31
C ALA A 26 5.46 -16.17 -2.36
N LEU A 27 4.91 -16.86 -1.38
CA LEU A 27 5.65 -17.71 -0.44
C LEU A 27 6.47 -18.79 -1.14
N LYS A 28 5.95 -19.38 -2.24
CA LYS A 28 6.68 -20.38 -3.04
C LYS A 28 7.89 -19.81 -3.79
N LYS A 29 8.05 -18.48 -3.84
CA LYS A 29 9.14 -17.77 -4.50
C LYS A 29 10.12 -17.16 -3.49
N ASP A 30 10.25 -17.75 -2.30
CA ASP A 30 11.11 -17.29 -1.21
C ASP A 30 10.81 -15.86 -0.73
N TRP A 31 9.52 -15.48 -0.72
CA TRP A 31 9.08 -14.15 -0.26
C TRP A 31 9.54 -13.86 1.17
N MET A 32 9.50 -14.86 2.09
CA MET A 32 9.96 -14.67 3.48
C MET A 32 11.46 -14.49 3.60
N GLY A 33 12.28 -15.16 2.78
CA GLY A 33 13.72 -14.90 2.71
C GLY A 33 14.01 -13.47 2.30
N TRP A 34 13.27 -12.96 1.32
CA TRP A 34 13.34 -11.56 0.91
C TRP A 34 12.88 -10.60 2.03
N VAL A 35 11.75 -10.87 2.70
CA VAL A 35 11.27 -10.07 3.84
C VAL A 35 12.33 -9.98 4.93
N LYS A 36 12.97 -11.08 5.29
CA LYS A 36 14.05 -11.11 6.29
C LYS A 36 15.26 -10.25 5.87
N SER A 37 15.57 -10.19 4.57
CA SER A 37 16.66 -9.35 4.07
C SER A 37 16.36 -7.84 4.11
N VAL A 38 15.10 -7.45 3.94
CA VAL A 38 14.64 -6.06 4.04
C VAL A 38 14.44 -5.65 5.50
N ASP A 39 14.01 -6.61 6.33
CA ASP A 39 13.75 -6.46 7.76
C ASP A 39 12.80 -5.28 8.10
N PRO A 40 11.58 -5.22 7.52
CA PRO A 40 10.61 -4.17 7.82
C PRO A 40 9.98 -4.36 9.19
N ASP A 41 9.52 -3.26 9.80
CA ASP A 41 8.77 -3.29 11.06
C ASP A 41 7.29 -3.60 10.82
N VAL A 42 6.72 -3.06 9.72
CA VAL A 42 5.34 -3.31 9.29
C VAL A 42 5.29 -3.65 7.81
N ILE A 43 4.43 -4.60 7.46
CA ILE A 43 4.18 -5.05 6.10
C ILE A 43 2.68 -4.93 5.81
N CYS A 44 2.32 -4.08 4.84
CA CYS A 44 0.99 -3.95 4.30
C CYS A 44 0.86 -4.83 3.06
N LEU A 45 -0.04 -5.81 3.08
CA LEU A 45 -0.27 -6.73 1.98
C LEU A 45 -1.61 -6.48 1.31
N GLN A 46 -1.61 -6.53 -0.02
CA GLN A 46 -2.81 -6.46 -0.83
C GLN A 46 -2.90 -7.71 -1.72
N GLU A 47 -4.12 -8.03 -2.12
CA GLU A 47 -4.43 -9.24 -2.90
C GLU A 47 -3.84 -10.52 -2.30
N THR A 48 -4.03 -10.71 -1.00
CA THR A 48 -3.55 -11.94 -0.36
C THR A 48 -4.26 -13.18 -0.90
N LYS A 49 -5.51 -13.03 -1.38
CA LYS A 49 -6.34 -14.09 -2.01
C LYS A 49 -6.40 -15.37 -1.18
N ALA A 50 -6.30 -15.22 0.14
CA ALA A 50 -6.32 -16.33 1.09
C ALA A 50 -7.05 -15.93 2.36
N HIS A 51 -7.77 -16.87 2.94
CA HIS A 51 -8.27 -16.78 4.30
C HIS A 51 -7.15 -17.22 5.25
N LYS A 52 -7.14 -16.66 6.47
CA LYS A 52 -6.13 -16.95 7.50
C LYS A 52 -5.95 -18.45 7.74
N GLU A 53 -7.06 -19.19 7.76
CA GLU A 53 -7.11 -20.63 8.01
C GLU A 53 -6.47 -21.48 6.89
N GLN A 54 -6.21 -20.86 5.73
CA GLN A 54 -5.56 -21.52 4.59
C GLN A 54 -4.04 -21.36 4.60
N LEU A 55 -3.48 -20.72 5.64
CA LEU A 55 -2.08 -20.39 5.75
C LEU A 55 -1.44 -21.09 6.95
N ASP A 56 -0.22 -21.54 6.77
CA ASP A 56 0.65 -21.88 7.90
C ASP A 56 1.24 -20.55 8.41
N LEU A 57 0.74 -20.07 9.55
CA LEU A 57 1.17 -18.80 10.11
C LEU A 57 2.57 -18.85 10.71
N SER A 58 3.12 -20.03 10.96
CA SER A 58 4.49 -20.19 11.49
C SER A 58 5.55 -19.65 10.52
N VAL A 59 5.23 -19.58 9.22
CA VAL A 59 6.14 -19.00 8.21
C VAL A 59 6.39 -17.51 8.42
N PHE A 60 5.49 -16.79 9.13
CA PHE A 60 5.61 -15.36 9.43
C PHE A 60 6.26 -15.11 10.80
N GLU A 61 7.12 -16.03 11.27
CA GLU A 61 7.82 -15.90 12.53
C GLU A 61 8.48 -14.52 12.70
N GLY A 62 8.31 -13.92 13.87
CA GLY A 62 8.75 -12.56 14.19
C GLY A 62 7.72 -11.47 13.90
N TYR A 63 6.58 -11.82 13.27
CA TYR A 63 5.49 -10.89 13.01
C TYR A 63 4.18 -11.35 13.65
N LYS A 64 3.46 -10.41 14.22
CA LYS A 64 2.02 -10.55 14.51
C LYS A 64 1.25 -10.30 13.23
N THR A 65 0.22 -11.10 12.95
CA THR A 65 -0.44 -11.10 11.64
C THR A 65 -1.93 -10.83 11.76
N PHE A 66 -2.40 -9.85 11.02
CA PHE A 66 -3.79 -9.39 10.99
C PHE A 66 -4.31 -9.49 9.56
N TRP A 67 -5.35 -10.33 9.37
CA TRP A 67 -5.86 -10.68 8.04
C TRP A 67 -7.31 -10.23 7.91
N PHE A 68 -7.62 -9.48 6.87
CA PHE A 68 -8.98 -9.12 6.51
C PHE A 68 -9.31 -9.68 5.13
N SER A 69 -9.99 -10.82 5.14
CA SER A 69 -10.28 -11.59 3.93
C SER A 69 -11.62 -11.19 3.34
N ALA A 70 -11.70 -11.19 1.99
CA ALA A 70 -12.97 -11.07 1.31
C ALA A 70 -13.88 -12.27 1.61
N GLU A 71 -15.20 -12.07 1.59
CA GLU A 71 -16.17 -13.18 1.68
C GLU A 71 -15.98 -14.18 0.54
N LYS A 72 -15.68 -13.67 -0.66
CA LYS A 72 -15.39 -14.50 -1.82
C LYS A 72 -13.98 -15.08 -1.73
N LYS A 73 -13.90 -16.42 -1.62
CA LYS A 73 -12.62 -17.15 -1.57
C LYS A 73 -11.73 -16.88 -2.79
N GLY A 74 -10.44 -16.71 -2.55
CA GLY A 74 -9.45 -16.51 -3.61
C GLY A 74 -9.51 -15.14 -4.30
N TYR A 75 -10.14 -14.15 -3.66
CA TYR A 75 -10.36 -12.83 -4.21
C TYR A 75 -9.86 -11.75 -3.24
N SER A 76 -9.37 -10.61 -3.76
CA SER A 76 -9.01 -9.41 -2.99
C SER A 76 -8.23 -9.74 -1.70
N SER A 77 -8.66 -9.20 -0.58
CA SER A 77 -8.13 -9.42 0.77
C SER A 77 -6.85 -8.64 1.06
N VAL A 78 -6.79 -8.07 2.25
CA VAL A 78 -5.60 -7.34 2.73
C VAL A 78 -5.10 -7.93 4.04
N ALA A 79 -3.85 -7.62 4.40
CA ALA A 79 -3.31 -7.97 5.70
C ALA A 79 -2.29 -6.92 6.17
N ILE A 80 -2.06 -6.89 7.48
CA ILE A 80 -0.93 -6.21 8.11
C ILE A 80 -0.13 -7.26 8.90
N LEU A 81 1.19 -7.27 8.70
CA LEU A 81 2.13 -8.00 9.53
C LEU A 81 2.98 -6.96 10.28
N SER A 82 3.16 -7.11 11.58
CA SER A 82 3.87 -6.15 12.41
C SER A 82 4.76 -6.82 13.44
N LYS A 83 5.99 -6.32 13.64
CA LYS A 83 6.87 -6.75 14.73
C LYS A 83 6.34 -6.26 16.09
N THR A 84 5.81 -5.04 16.12
CA THR A 84 5.19 -4.44 17.31
C THR A 84 3.70 -4.78 17.35
N GLU A 85 3.16 -5.09 18.54
CA GLU A 85 1.71 -5.22 18.72
C GLU A 85 1.05 -3.86 18.56
N PRO A 86 0.09 -3.69 17.62
CA PRO A 86 -0.72 -2.47 17.55
C PRO A 86 -1.61 -2.32 18.78
N ASP A 87 -1.88 -1.09 19.17
CA ASP A 87 -2.84 -0.79 20.24
C ASP A 87 -4.28 -1.15 19.84
N HIS A 88 -4.57 -1.05 18.53
CA HIS A 88 -5.88 -1.38 17.96
C HIS A 88 -5.77 -1.84 16.52
N ILE A 89 -6.65 -2.74 16.11
CA ILE A 89 -6.85 -3.16 14.72
C ILE A 89 -8.31 -2.90 14.33
N GLU A 90 -8.51 -2.16 13.23
CA GLU A 90 -9.81 -1.98 12.61
C GLU A 90 -9.89 -2.78 11.31
N TYR A 91 -10.91 -3.65 11.23
CA TYR A 91 -11.17 -4.47 10.06
C TYR A 91 -12.29 -3.85 9.22
N GLY A 92 -11.93 -3.30 8.06
CA GLY A 92 -12.87 -2.60 7.18
C GLY A 92 -12.95 -1.11 7.46
N CYS A 93 -13.96 -0.47 6.89
CA CYS A 93 -14.25 0.95 7.01
C CYS A 93 -15.70 1.25 7.39
N GLY A 94 -16.49 0.21 7.72
CA GLY A 94 -17.91 0.32 8.06
C GLY A 94 -18.83 0.44 6.84
N ILE A 95 -18.31 0.22 5.61
CA ILE A 95 -19.07 0.26 4.36
C ILE A 95 -19.18 -1.16 3.81
N ASP A 96 -20.35 -1.77 3.95
CA ASP A 96 -20.62 -3.19 3.69
C ASP A 96 -20.08 -3.69 2.34
N LYS A 97 -20.30 -2.95 1.24
CA LYS A 97 -19.81 -3.30 -0.10
C LYS A 97 -18.29 -3.33 -0.21
N ILE A 98 -17.58 -2.52 0.59
CA ILE A 98 -16.11 -2.46 0.65
C ILE A 98 -15.59 -3.58 1.56
N ASP A 99 -16.22 -3.73 2.72
CA ASP A 99 -15.79 -4.65 3.76
C ASP A 99 -15.96 -6.11 3.35
N LYS A 100 -17.03 -6.45 2.61
CA LYS A 100 -17.21 -7.77 1.98
C LYS A 100 -16.10 -8.17 1.00
N GLU A 101 -15.43 -7.20 0.42
CA GLU A 101 -14.28 -7.45 -0.47
C GLU A 101 -12.92 -7.44 0.28
N GLY A 102 -12.90 -7.21 1.62
CA GLY A 102 -11.70 -7.24 2.44
C GLY A 102 -10.62 -6.27 1.94
N ARG A 103 -10.97 -4.96 1.77
CA ARG A 103 -10.11 -4.01 1.05
C ARG A 103 -9.32 -3.06 1.91
N ILE A 104 -9.70 -2.90 3.18
CA ILE A 104 -9.08 -1.93 4.09
C ILE A 104 -8.90 -2.58 5.45
N ILE A 105 -7.69 -2.47 6.01
CA ILE A 105 -7.38 -2.82 7.39
C ILE A 105 -6.48 -1.73 7.96
N ARG A 106 -6.71 -1.32 9.21
CA ARG A 106 -5.95 -0.31 9.93
C ARG A 106 -5.32 -0.87 11.19
N ALA A 107 -4.07 -0.51 11.43
CA ALA A 107 -3.35 -0.76 12.68
C ALA A 107 -2.94 0.57 13.31
N ASP A 108 -3.24 0.76 14.60
CA ASP A 108 -2.94 1.96 15.37
C ASP A 108 -1.77 1.74 16.33
N TYR A 109 -0.85 2.68 16.36
CA TYR A 109 0.33 2.71 17.24
C TYR A 109 0.42 4.11 17.88
N GLY A 110 -0.04 4.27 19.11
CA GLY A 110 -0.17 5.57 19.73
C GLY A 110 -1.05 6.51 18.91
N ASP A 111 -0.49 7.63 18.46
CA ASP A 111 -1.17 8.62 17.60
C ASP A 111 -0.96 8.40 16.10
N PHE A 112 -0.16 7.40 15.71
CA PHE A 112 0.12 7.01 14.34
C PHE A 112 -0.73 5.83 13.90
N SER A 113 -1.25 5.87 12.69
CA SER A 113 -2.04 4.76 12.12
C SER A 113 -1.53 4.36 10.75
N VAL A 114 -1.46 3.05 10.51
CA VAL A 114 -1.11 2.45 9.21
C VAL A 114 -2.33 1.76 8.62
N LEU A 115 -2.69 2.11 7.39
CA LEU A 115 -3.74 1.45 6.63
C LEU A 115 -3.13 0.63 5.49
N SER A 116 -3.53 -0.65 5.37
CA SER A 116 -3.29 -1.45 4.16
C SER A 116 -4.55 -1.42 3.31
N CYS A 117 -4.45 -0.88 2.09
CA CYS A 117 -5.58 -0.62 1.22
C CYS A 117 -5.40 -1.29 -0.16
N TYR A 118 -6.48 -1.91 -0.65
CA TYR A 118 -6.54 -2.45 -2.01
C TYR A 118 -7.74 -1.86 -2.76
N PHE A 119 -7.47 -0.90 -3.64
CA PHE A 119 -8.53 -0.24 -4.41
C PHE A 119 -8.99 -1.11 -5.58
N PRO A 120 -10.27 -1.06 -5.95
CA PRO A 120 -10.76 -1.85 -7.07
C PRO A 120 -10.17 -1.40 -8.40
N SER A 121 -9.79 -2.37 -9.25
CA SER A 121 -9.56 -2.10 -10.67
C SER A 121 -10.88 -1.96 -11.42
N GLY A 122 -10.97 -1.02 -12.34
CA GLY A 122 -12.11 -0.85 -13.24
C GLY A 122 -11.97 -1.60 -14.59
N SER A 123 -10.89 -2.37 -14.78
CA SER A 123 -10.55 -2.98 -16.06
C SER A 123 -11.48 -4.11 -16.51
N SER A 124 -12.35 -4.60 -15.63
CA SER A 124 -13.29 -5.70 -15.94
C SER A 124 -14.65 -5.24 -16.50
N GLY A 125 -14.74 -4.02 -17.01
CA GLY A 125 -15.92 -3.47 -17.66
C GLY A 125 -16.57 -2.30 -16.90
N ASP A 126 -17.57 -1.69 -17.52
CA ASP A 126 -18.16 -0.41 -17.08
C ASP A 126 -18.74 -0.47 -15.67
N LEU A 127 -19.43 -1.53 -15.30
CA LEU A 127 -19.97 -1.67 -13.94
C LEU A 127 -18.85 -1.69 -12.88
N ARG A 128 -17.69 -2.27 -13.21
CA ARG A 128 -16.57 -2.27 -12.28
C ARG A 128 -15.90 -0.90 -12.21
N GLN A 129 -15.90 -0.15 -13.31
CA GLN A 129 -15.43 1.25 -13.32
C GLN A 129 -16.37 2.14 -12.48
N VAL A 130 -17.67 1.98 -12.60
CA VAL A 130 -18.64 2.72 -11.75
C VAL A 130 -18.38 2.41 -10.27
N TYR A 131 -18.29 1.13 -9.91
CA TYR A 131 -17.97 0.72 -8.54
C TYR A 131 -16.65 1.34 -8.04
N LYS A 132 -15.63 1.41 -8.89
CA LYS A 132 -14.36 2.03 -8.55
C LYS A 132 -14.54 3.53 -8.20
N MET A 133 -15.28 4.27 -9.01
CA MET A 133 -15.53 5.70 -8.74
C MET A 133 -16.33 5.92 -7.45
N GLU A 134 -17.32 5.07 -7.19
CA GLU A 134 -18.04 5.08 -5.90
C GLU A 134 -17.11 4.77 -4.73
N PHE A 135 -16.24 3.76 -4.87
CA PHE A 135 -15.25 3.41 -3.85
C PHE A 135 -14.31 4.59 -3.55
N LEU A 136 -13.83 5.30 -4.58
CA LEU A 136 -12.97 6.47 -4.41
C LEU A 136 -13.66 7.56 -3.58
N ALA A 137 -14.94 7.84 -3.85
CA ALA A 137 -15.74 8.83 -3.10
C ALA A 137 -15.97 8.37 -1.65
N ASP A 138 -16.37 7.11 -1.45
CA ASP A 138 -16.59 6.52 -0.13
C ASP A 138 -15.30 6.52 0.71
N PHE A 139 -14.18 6.16 0.10
CA PHE A 139 -12.88 6.17 0.76
C PHE A 139 -12.44 7.56 1.18
N GLN A 140 -12.65 8.58 0.32
CA GLN A 140 -12.36 9.98 0.66
C GLN A 140 -13.15 10.41 1.90
N ASN A 141 -14.46 10.09 1.94
CA ASN A 141 -15.31 10.41 3.08
C ASN A 141 -14.86 9.69 4.36
N TYR A 142 -14.55 8.40 4.27
CA TYR A 142 -14.03 7.62 5.40
C TYR A 142 -12.74 8.23 5.96
N ILE A 143 -11.79 8.60 5.10
CA ILE A 143 -10.52 9.19 5.53
C ILE A 143 -10.72 10.60 6.13
N ASN A 144 -11.64 11.40 5.57
CA ASN A 144 -11.96 12.72 6.12
C ASN A 144 -12.53 12.63 7.55
N GLU A 145 -13.37 11.62 7.82
CA GLU A 145 -13.88 11.38 9.18
C GLU A 145 -12.78 10.82 10.10
N LEU A 146 -11.99 9.85 9.62
CA LEU A 146 -10.90 9.26 10.40
C LEU A 146 -9.87 10.30 10.85
N LYS A 147 -9.51 11.25 10.00
CA LYS A 147 -8.54 12.33 10.31
C LYS A 147 -8.95 13.19 11.49
N LYS A 148 -10.25 13.29 11.83
CA LYS A 148 -10.72 14.09 12.97
C LYS A 148 -10.23 13.52 14.30
N THR A 149 -10.03 12.21 14.38
CA THR A 149 -9.59 11.51 15.59
C THR A 149 -8.18 10.93 15.46
N ARG A 150 -7.73 10.66 14.24
CA ARG A 150 -6.44 10.05 13.91
C ARG A 150 -5.73 10.89 12.84
N PRO A 151 -5.05 12.00 13.23
CA PRO A 151 -4.47 12.93 12.26
C PRO A 151 -3.21 12.42 11.55
N ASN A 152 -2.48 11.47 12.16
CA ASN A 152 -1.21 10.95 11.65
C ASN A 152 -1.43 9.61 10.94
N LEU A 153 -1.74 9.66 9.64
CA LEU A 153 -2.07 8.49 8.83
C LEU A 153 -0.97 8.18 7.82
N LEU A 154 -0.63 6.90 7.72
CA LEU A 154 0.05 6.32 6.56
C LEU A 154 -0.95 5.40 5.83
N ILE A 155 -1.35 5.78 4.64
CA ILE A 155 -2.21 4.99 3.76
C ILE A 155 -1.31 4.31 2.72
N SER A 156 -1.21 3.00 2.82
CA SER A 156 -0.31 2.18 2.02
C SER A 156 -1.11 1.19 1.18
N GLY A 157 -0.76 1.04 -0.09
CA GLY A 157 -1.35 -0.02 -0.89
C GLY A 157 -1.42 0.24 -2.37
N ASP A 158 -2.13 -0.67 -3.03
CA ASP A 158 -2.46 -0.61 -4.44
C ASP A 158 -3.72 0.24 -4.63
N ILE A 159 -3.52 1.43 -5.16
CA ILE A 159 -4.59 2.41 -5.43
C ILE A 159 -5.21 2.19 -6.81
N ASN A 160 -4.58 1.38 -7.65
CA ASN A 160 -5.03 1.10 -9.01
C ASN A 160 -5.22 2.35 -9.90
N VAL A 161 -4.51 3.45 -9.58
CA VAL A 161 -4.51 4.71 -10.36
C VAL A 161 -3.07 5.21 -10.50
N CYS A 162 -2.66 5.55 -11.72
CA CYS A 162 -1.48 6.38 -11.97
C CYS A 162 -1.89 7.84 -11.88
N HIS A 163 -1.22 8.65 -11.08
CA HIS A 163 -1.60 10.04 -10.88
C HIS A 163 -1.23 10.92 -12.08
N THR A 164 0.04 10.90 -12.47
CA THR A 164 0.57 11.82 -13.48
C THR A 164 1.13 11.08 -14.71
N THR A 165 1.48 11.83 -15.75
CA THR A 165 2.04 11.25 -16.99
C THR A 165 3.40 10.57 -16.80
N ILE A 166 4.15 10.93 -15.75
CA ILE A 166 5.43 10.28 -15.42
C ILE A 166 5.25 8.96 -14.65
N ASP A 167 4.02 8.67 -14.20
CA ASP A 167 3.67 7.47 -13.43
C ASP A 167 3.25 6.29 -14.31
N ILE A 168 3.19 6.48 -15.63
CA ILE A 168 2.71 5.47 -16.55
C ILE A 168 3.55 5.42 -17.82
N HIS A 169 3.81 4.21 -18.32
CA HIS A 169 4.34 4.04 -19.66
C HIS A 169 3.28 4.40 -20.70
N ASN A 170 3.69 5.21 -21.69
CA ASN A 170 2.86 5.63 -22.83
C ASN A 170 1.51 6.27 -22.43
N PRO A 171 1.53 7.45 -21.75
CA PRO A 171 0.34 8.10 -21.22
C PRO A 171 -0.70 8.46 -22.31
N LEU A 172 -0.26 8.83 -23.52
CA LEU A 172 -1.17 9.18 -24.61
C LEU A 172 -2.04 8.00 -25.06
N ARG A 173 -1.46 6.80 -25.14
CA ARG A 173 -2.19 5.59 -25.50
C ARG A 173 -3.16 5.14 -24.42
N ASN A 174 -2.82 5.40 -23.15
CA ASN A 174 -3.56 4.91 -22.01
C ASN A 174 -4.55 5.94 -21.42
N LYS A 175 -4.72 7.11 -22.03
CA LYS A 175 -5.50 8.23 -21.48
C LYS A 175 -6.95 7.89 -21.08
N ASP A 176 -7.55 6.90 -21.73
CA ASP A 176 -8.91 6.45 -21.49
C ASP A 176 -8.96 5.05 -20.83
N THR A 177 -7.79 4.51 -20.43
CA THR A 177 -7.69 3.19 -19.77
C THR A 177 -7.97 3.33 -18.29
N SER A 178 -8.76 2.40 -17.71
CA SER A 178 -8.97 2.36 -16.25
C SER A 178 -7.62 2.28 -15.52
N GLY A 179 -7.47 3.11 -14.50
CA GLY A 179 -6.21 3.36 -13.79
C GLY A 179 -5.46 4.60 -14.30
N PHE A 180 -5.90 5.22 -15.40
CA PHE A 180 -5.32 6.48 -15.88
C PHE A 180 -6.36 7.43 -16.51
N LYS A 181 -7.64 7.19 -16.27
CA LYS A 181 -8.71 8.09 -16.73
C LYS A 181 -8.62 9.46 -16.05
N PRO A 182 -9.06 10.55 -16.71
CA PRO A 182 -8.99 11.89 -16.14
C PRO A 182 -9.65 12.00 -14.76
N GLU A 183 -10.84 11.41 -14.58
CA GLU A 183 -11.59 11.43 -13.32
C GLU A 183 -10.89 10.69 -12.18
N GLU A 184 -10.19 9.59 -12.47
CA GLU A 184 -9.40 8.84 -11.49
C GLU A 184 -8.18 9.65 -11.03
N ARG A 185 -7.49 10.27 -11.97
CA ARG A 185 -6.32 11.12 -11.70
C ARG A 185 -6.70 12.39 -10.93
N GLU A 186 -7.83 12.99 -11.28
CA GLU A 186 -8.39 14.15 -10.58
C GLU A 186 -8.70 13.79 -9.12
N TRP A 187 -9.26 12.60 -8.87
CA TRP A 187 -9.48 12.13 -7.51
C TRP A 187 -8.16 12.08 -6.71
N VAL A 188 -7.06 11.56 -7.28
CA VAL A 188 -5.75 11.55 -6.58
C VAL A 188 -5.28 12.96 -6.29
N THR A 189 -5.44 13.90 -7.24
CA THR A 189 -5.10 15.33 -7.03
C THR A 189 -5.88 15.91 -5.85
N GLN A 190 -7.19 15.69 -5.80
CA GLN A 190 -8.05 16.17 -4.71
C GLN A 190 -7.75 15.48 -3.38
N PHE A 191 -7.43 14.17 -3.41
CA PHE A 191 -7.04 13.43 -2.23
C PHE A 191 -5.75 14.01 -1.61
N LEU A 192 -4.74 14.28 -2.42
CA LEU A 192 -3.51 14.93 -1.95
C LEU A 192 -3.79 16.33 -1.41
N ALA A 193 -4.61 17.13 -2.11
CA ALA A 193 -5.00 18.47 -1.66
C ALA A 193 -5.80 18.46 -0.34
N SER A 194 -6.37 17.33 0.06
CA SER A 194 -7.06 17.17 1.35
C SER A 194 -6.12 17.00 2.54
N GLY A 195 -4.81 17.19 2.37
CA GLY A 195 -3.79 17.19 3.42
C GLY A 195 -2.98 15.88 3.47
N PHE A 196 -2.74 15.29 2.31
CA PHE A 196 -1.84 14.14 2.13
C PHE A 196 -0.68 14.46 1.18
N VAL A 197 0.39 13.69 1.32
CA VAL A 197 1.60 13.76 0.50
C VAL A 197 1.85 12.38 -0.12
N ASP A 198 2.09 12.33 -1.42
CA ASP A 198 2.70 11.16 -2.07
C ASP A 198 4.17 11.09 -1.68
N SER A 199 4.50 10.22 -0.74
CA SER A 199 5.84 10.17 -0.14
C SER A 199 6.95 9.89 -1.16
N PHE A 200 6.64 9.12 -2.22
CA PHE A 200 7.62 8.84 -3.27
C PHE A 200 7.84 10.10 -4.13
N ARG A 201 6.78 10.79 -4.55
CA ARG A 201 6.89 11.99 -5.39
C ARG A 201 7.41 13.21 -4.63
N GLU A 202 7.27 13.24 -3.31
CA GLU A 202 7.91 14.25 -2.46
C GLU A 202 9.45 14.19 -2.55
N LEU A 203 10.02 13.00 -2.73
CA LEU A 203 11.46 12.77 -2.76
C LEU A 203 12.03 12.46 -4.15
N ASN A 204 11.18 12.18 -5.14
CA ASN A 204 11.60 11.72 -6.47
C ASN A 204 10.68 12.23 -7.57
N ASP A 205 11.20 13.11 -8.41
CA ASP A 205 10.52 13.71 -9.58
C ASP A 205 10.79 12.97 -10.91
N LYS A 206 11.60 11.89 -10.89
CA LYS A 206 12.04 11.20 -12.10
C LYS A 206 10.94 10.32 -12.71
N PRO A 207 10.79 10.29 -14.03
CA PRO A 207 9.89 9.36 -14.71
C PRO A 207 10.42 7.92 -14.66
N HIS A 208 9.63 7.00 -15.19
CA HIS A 208 9.99 5.58 -15.37
C HIS A 208 10.23 4.79 -14.09
N ASN A 209 9.66 5.25 -12.98
CA ASN A 209 9.61 4.55 -11.71
C ASN A 209 8.23 3.92 -11.56
N TYR A 210 8.13 2.62 -11.78
CA TYR A 210 6.85 1.90 -11.80
C TYR A 210 6.82 0.84 -10.71
N THR A 211 5.59 0.43 -10.33
CA THR A 211 5.37 -0.58 -9.30
C THR A 211 4.66 -1.83 -9.82
N TRP A 212 4.04 -1.75 -11.01
CA TRP A 212 3.32 -2.85 -11.65
C TRP A 212 3.65 -2.98 -13.12
N TRP A 213 3.71 -4.22 -13.60
CA TRP A 213 3.91 -4.59 -15.01
C TRP A 213 3.04 -5.79 -15.35
N THR A 214 2.34 -5.74 -16.48
CA THR A 214 1.64 -6.92 -16.98
C THR A 214 2.62 -8.08 -17.21
N TYR A 215 2.20 -9.30 -16.90
CA TYR A 215 2.99 -10.50 -17.23
C TYR A 215 3.21 -10.73 -18.72
N ARG A 216 2.42 -10.03 -19.58
CA ARG A 216 2.47 -10.22 -21.02
C ARG A 216 3.65 -9.48 -21.67
N ALA A 217 4.11 -10.02 -22.81
CA ALA A 217 5.08 -9.37 -23.71
C ALA A 217 6.42 -8.95 -23.08
N GLY A 218 6.81 -9.51 -21.92
CA GLY A 218 8.04 -9.15 -21.23
C GLY A 218 8.04 -7.71 -20.72
N ALA A 219 6.87 -7.18 -20.36
CA ALA A 219 6.68 -5.76 -20.00
C ALA A 219 7.64 -5.29 -18.90
N ARG A 220 7.86 -6.11 -17.86
CA ARG A 220 8.76 -5.74 -16.75
C ARG A 220 10.21 -5.57 -17.21
N GLY A 221 10.74 -6.50 -18.00
CA GLY A 221 12.10 -6.41 -18.54
C GLY A 221 12.31 -5.21 -19.49
N LYS A 222 11.24 -4.70 -20.10
CA LYS A 222 11.24 -3.51 -20.95
C LYS A 222 10.86 -2.24 -20.21
N ASN A 223 10.58 -2.34 -18.92
CA ASN A 223 10.06 -1.27 -18.07
C ASN A 223 8.80 -0.57 -18.62
N LEU A 224 7.85 -1.35 -19.17
CA LEU A 224 6.58 -0.84 -19.68
C LEU A 224 5.52 -0.95 -18.56
N GLY A 225 5.67 -0.16 -17.52
CA GLY A 225 4.96 -0.30 -16.26
C GLY A 225 4.09 0.89 -15.87
N TRP A 226 3.45 0.74 -14.73
CA TRP A 226 2.54 1.69 -14.11
C TRP A 226 2.92 1.83 -12.64
N ARG A 227 2.92 3.06 -12.09
CA ARG A 227 3.04 3.29 -10.65
C ARG A 227 1.64 3.46 -10.09
N ILE A 228 1.15 2.42 -9.45
CA ILE A 228 -0.20 2.33 -8.88
C ILE A 228 -0.21 1.99 -7.40
N ASP A 229 0.95 1.66 -6.82
CA ASP A 229 1.13 1.45 -5.40
C ASP A 229 1.70 2.72 -4.75
N TYR A 230 1.17 3.10 -3.59
CA TYR A 230 1.50 4.35 -2.92
C TYR A 230 1.69 4.19 -1.42
N HIS A 231 2.50 5.08 -0.88
CA HIS A 231 2.51 5.50 0.52
C HIS A 231 2.05 6.95 0.58
N PHE A 232 0.76 7.18 0.86
CA PHE A 232 0.26 8.51 1.17
C PHE A 232 0.40 8.76 2.67
N ILE A 233 1.08 9.82 3.04
CA ILE A 233 1.23 10.24 4.44
C ILE A 233 0.43 11.51 4.70
N SER A 234 -0.16 11.65 5.90
CA SER A 234 -0.68 12.94 6.35
C SER A 234 0.43 14.00 6.28
N GLU A 235 0.08 15.24 5.94
CA GLU A 235 1.07 16.33 5.82
C GLU A 235 1.82 16.58 7.14
N SER A 236 1.19 16.30 8.29
CA SER A 236 1.81 16.33 9.62
C SER A 236 3.01 15.38 9.75
N LEU A 237 3.06 14.29 8.96
CA LEU A 237 4.15 13.31 8.96
C LEU A 237 5.29 13.65 7.99
N LYS A 238 5.14 14.70 7.18
CA LYS A 238 6.16 15.11 6.20
C LYS A 238 7.54 15.38 6.84
N PRO A 239 7.68 16.01 8.01
CA PRO A 239 8.98 16.18 8.67
C PRO A 239 9.66 14.87 9.08
N GLN A 240 8.87 13.82 9.34
CA GLN A 240 9.35 12.48 9.71
C GLN A 240 9.78 11.65 8.50
N LEU A 241 9.39 12.02 7.27
CA LEU A 241 9.73 11.29 6.06
C LEU A 241 11.24 11.35 5.79
N LYS A 242 11.92 10.18 5.80
CA LYS A 242 13.36 10.07 5.55
C LYS A 242 13.69 9.38 4.24
N ARG A 243 12.85 8.42 3.83
CA ARG A 243 13.06 7.64 2.62
C ARG A 243 11.72 7.13 2.08
N SER A 244 11.56 7.14 0.77
CA SER A 244 10.48 6.47 0.07
C SER A 244 11.02 5.95 -1.25
N VAL A 245 10.97 4.61 -1.45
CA VAL A 245 11.60 3.95 -2.59
C VAL A 245 10.74 2.81 -3.13
N ILE A 246 10.94 2.50 -4.40
CA ILE A 246 10.37 1.36 -5.10
C ILE A 246 11.43 0.26 -5.17
N LEU A 247 11.09 -0.95 -4.70
CA LEU A 247 12.01 -2.09 -4.65
C LEU A 247 11.80 -2.99 -5.88
N ALA A 248 12.15 -2.45 -7.06
CA ALA A 248 11.84 -3.06 -8.35
C ALA A 248 12.45 -4.46 -8.58
N ASP A 249 13.49 -4.84 -7.84
CA ASP A 249 14.16 -6.14 -7.96
C ASP A 249 13.39 -7.30 -7.30
N ALA A 250 12.39 -7.00 -6.47
CA ALA A 250 11.52 -8.02 -5.87
C ALA A 250 10.51 -8.54 -6.90
N VAL A 251 10.57 -9.85 -7.22
CA VAL A 251 9.86 -10.47 -8.36
C VAL A 251 8.81 -11.51 -7.95
N HIS A 252 8.30 -11.44 -6.73
CA HIS A 252 7.34 -12.42 -6.21
C HIS A 252 5.93 -12.25 -6.79
N SER A 253 5.62 -11.06 -7.34
CA SER A 253 4.35 -10.64 -7.92
C SER A 253 4.57 -9.90 -9.24
N ASP A 254 3.51 -9.57 -9.96
CA ASP A 254 3.50 -8.58 -11.05
C ASP A 254 3.62 -7.14 -10.55
N HIS A 255 3.39 -6.92 -9.27
CA HIS A 255 3.83 -5.71 -8.58
C HIS A 255 5.25 -5.88 -8.02
N CYS A 256 5.87 -4.78 -7.62
CA CYS A 256 7.00 -4.76 -6.70
C CYS A 256 6.63 -3.97 -5.43
N PRO A 257 7.31 -4.25 -4.31
CA PRO A 257 7.03 -3.53 -3.06
C PRO A 257 7.52 -2.10 -3.12
N ILE A 258 6.84 -1.26 -2.34
CA ILE A 258 7.28 0.08 -2.01
C ILE A 258 7.66 0.14 -0.52
N LEU A 259 8.64 0.96 -0.18
CA LEU A 259 9.18 1.10 1.17
C LEU A 259 9.20 2.56 1.57
N ILE A 260 8.81 2.82 2.82
CA ILE A 260 8.94 4.12 3.48
C ILE A 260 9.68 3.96 4.81
N ASP A 261 10.59 4.88 5.10
CA ASP A 261 11.23 5.05 6.40
C ASP A 261 10.74 6.37 7.02
N LEU A 262 10.15 6.27 8.22
CA LEU A 262 9.64 7.38 9.00
C LEU A 262 10.41 7.50 10.32
N ASP A 263 10.80 8.72 10.70
CA ASP A 263 11.48 9.02 11.97
C ASP A 263 10.44 9.08 13.11
N LEU A 264 9.90 7.94 13.47
CA LEU A 264 8.93 7.74 14.54
C LEU A 264 9.06 6.34 15.15
N LYS A 265 8.46 6.15 16.32
CA LYS A 265 8.40 4.85 17.00
C LYS A 265 7.03 4.19 16.76
N LEU A 266 7.05 2.86 16.55
CA LEU A 266 5.86 2.00 16.55
C LEU A 266 5.65 1.34 17.89
#